data_6436f0e6cdd55addc0e0e1908af67c82
#
_entry.id   6436f0e6cdd55addc0e0e1908af67c82
#
_cell.length_a   1.000
_cell.length_b   1.000
_cell.length_c   1.000
_cell.angle_alpha   90.00
_cell.angle_beta   90.00
_cell.angle_gamma   90.00
#
_symmetry.space_group_name_H-M   'P 1'
#
loop_
_entity.id
_entity.type
_entity.pdbx_description
1 polymer ?
#
loop_
_entity_poly.entity_id
_entity_poly.type
_entity_poly.pdbx_seq_one_letter_code
_entity_poly.pdbx_strand_id
1 'polypeptide(L)'
;MATQNKSVSAARRIHATARHLSPALASTATSYPTTHDKVAEVEDTPYFIDNKFVRSSTDKWIELHDPATNNLVTRVPQSTDAELKAAVASAEKAFPAWRATSVLHRQQIMFKFVALIRENWDRLAASITLEQGKTFADAKGDVLRGLQVAEAACNAPEYLKGELLEVAKDMETRTYREPLGVTAAICPFSTFSPPPFPSPTLF
;
A
#
# COMPACT_ATOMS: atom_id res chain seq x y z
N MET A 1 21.43 -55.23 -17.13
CA MET A 1 20.83 -55.26 -15.76
C MET A 1 21.12 -53.97 -14.96
N ALA A 2 20.88 -52.76 -15.51
CA ALA A 2 21.19 -51.50 -14.82
C ALA A 2 20.15 -50.41 -14.92
N THR A 3 18.95 -50.71 -15.46
CA THR A 3 17.91 -49.68 -15.74
C THR A 3 16.71 -49.71 -14.79
N GLN A 4 16.58 -50.70 -13.91
CA GLN A 4 15.45 -50.77 -12.95
C GLN A 4 15.67 -50.05 -11.64
N ASN A 5 16.90 -49.60 -11.28
CA ASN A 5 17.13 -49.03 -9.96
C ASN A 5 16.96 -47.50 -9.85
N LYS A 6 16.82 -46.82 -10.99
CA LYS A 6 16.62 -45.34 -11.00
C LYS A 6 15.17 -44.90 -10.79
N SER A 7 14.20 -45.72 -11.22
CA SER A 7 12.77 -45.38 -11.11
C SER A 7 12.22 -45.55 -9.69
N VAL A 8 12.72 -46.53 -8.96
CA VAL A 8 12.32 -46.78 -7.55
C VAL A 8 12.86 -45.71 -6.63
N SER A 9 14.04 -45.16 -6.92
CA SER A 9 14.63 -44.06 -6.13
C SER A 9 13.86 -42.74 -6.31
N ALA A 10 13.38 -42.44 -7.53
CA ALA A 10 12.59 -41.22 -7.78
C ALA A 10 11.21 -41.28 -7.13
N ALA A 11 10.52 -42.42 -7.24
CA ALA A 11 9.21 -42.63 -6.59
C ALA A 11 9.30 -42.56 -5.06
N ARG A 12 10.35 -43.10 -4.45
CA ARG A 12 10.59 -42.97 -2.99
C ARG A 12 10.87 -41.53 -2.56
N ARG A 13 11.58 -40.74 -3.37
CA ARG A 13 11.81 -39.30 -3.10
C ARG A 13 10.54 -38.48 -3.17
N ILE A 14 9.67 -38.73 -4.13
CA ILE A 14 8.38 -38.06 -4.27
C ILE A 14 7.47 -38.39 -3.09
N HIS A 15 7.45 -39.65 -2.65
CA HIS A 15 6.66 -40.07 -1.47
C HIS A 15 7.21 -39.51 -0.15
N ALA A 16 8.53 -39.33 -0.01
CA ALA A 16 9.13 -38.71 1.16
C ALA A 16 8.82 -37.20 1.22
N THR A 17 8.86 -36.50 0.07
CA THR A 17 8.53 -35.08 -0.02
C THR A 17 7.04 -34.80 0.24
N ALA A 18 6.15 -35.67 -0.26
CA ALA A 18 4.72 -35.59 -0.01
C ALA A 18 4.34 -35.82 1.48
N ARG A 19 5.10 -36.63 2.20
CA ARG A 19 4.88 -36.85 3.64
C ARG A 19 5.30 -35.66 4.50
N HIS A 20 6.25 -34.84 4.04
CA HIS A 20 6.64 -33.61 4.75
C HIS A 20 5.72 -32.43 4.50
N LEU A 21 4.90 -32.46 3.44
CA LEU A 21 3.92 -31.40 3.12
C LEU A 21 2.53 -31.65 3.70
N SER A 22 2.27 -32.84 4.26
CA SER A 22 0.89 -33.25 4.55
C SER A 22 0.40 -33.20 6.02
N PRO A 23 1.19 -33.11 7.09
CA PRO A 23 0.62 -33.19 8.42
C PRO A 23 0.41 -31.86 9.15
N ALA A 24 0.94 -30.76 8.65
CA ALA A 24 0.89 -29.50 9.40
C ALA A 24 -0.37 -28.67 9.16
N LEU A 25 -1.21 -29.04 8.19
CA LEU A 25 -2.43 -28.29 7.85
C LEU A 25 -3.70 -28.78 8.56
N ALA A 26 -3.60 -29.82 9.35
CA ALA A 26 -4.81 -30.49 9.89
C ALA A 26 -5.11 -30.23 11.37
N SER A 27 -4.36 -29.42 12.11
CA SER A 27 -4.59 -29.40 13.56
C SER A 27 -4.51 -28.06 14.29
N THR A 28 -4.46 -26.95 13.61
CA THR A 28 -4.81 -25.67 14.23
C THR A 28 -5.87 -24.98 13.38
N ALA A 29 -7.06 -25.53 13.35
CA ALA A 29 -8.24 -24.79 13.01
C ALA A 29 -8.46 -23.75 14.13
N THR A 30 -7.67 -22.69 14.13
CA THR A 30 -8.13 -21.44 14.66
C THR A 30 -9.41 -21.15 13.88
N SER A 31 -10.55 -21.19 14.56
CA SER A 31 -11.83 -20.85 13.97
C SER A 31 -11.74 -19.37 13.57
N TYR A 32 -11.32 -19.11 12.34
CA TYR A 32 -11.47 -17.79 11.76
C TYR A 32 -12.98 -17.53 11.66
N PRO A 33 -13.45 -16.35 12.06
CA PRO A 33 -14.84 -16.00 11.84
C PRO A 33 -15.12 -16.16 10.35
N THR A 34 -16.08 -16.99 10.01
CA THR A 34 -16.51 -17.23 8.62
C THR A 34 -17.48 -16.17 8.13
N THR A 35 -17.86 -15.25 9.00
CA THR A 35 -18.75 -14.13 8.72
C THR A 35 -18.17 -12.87 9.32
N HIS A 36 -18.22 -11.77 8.55
CA HIS A 36 -17.89 -10.44 9.05
C HIS A 36 -19.12 -9.85 9.73
N ASP A 37 -18.91 -9.12 10.82
CA ASP A 37 -19.98 -8.32 11.41
C ASP A 37 -20.45 -7.29 10.38
N LYS A 38 -21.76 -7.14 10.26
CA LYS A 38 -22.34 -6.13 9.38
C LYS A 38 -21.92 -4.75 9.88
N VAL A 39 -21.46 -3.89 8.96
CA VAL A 39 -21.21 -2.48 9.26
C VAL A 39 -22.50 -1.85 9.78
N ALA A 40 -22.49 -1.38 11.02
CA ALA A 40 -23.69 -0.90 11.71
C ALA A 40 -24.28 0.35 11.04
N GLU A 41 -23.40 1.27 10.63
CA GLU A 41 -23.76 2.49 9.91
C GLU A 41 -22.90 2.59 8.66
N VAL A 42 -23.55 2.69 7.50
CA VAL A 42 -22.86 2.85 6.22
C VAL A 42 -22.63 4.32 5.97
N GLU A 43 -21.40 4.75 6.06
CA GLU A 43 -20.98 6.12 5.76
C GLU A 43 -20.45 6.23 4.33
N ASP A 44 -20.67 7.40 3.71
CA ASP A 44 -20.07 7.72 2.43
C ASP A 44 -18.59 8.01 2.61
N THR A 45 -17.75 7.46 1.72
CA THR A 45 -16.30 7.70 1.75
C THR A 45 -16.00 9.17 1.41
N PRO A 46 -15.40 9.93 2.34
CA PRO A 46 -15.03 11.33 2.07
C PRO A 46 -13.71 11.42 1.31
N TYR A 47 -13.48 12.52 0.61
CA TYR A 47 -12.15 12.91 0.15
C TYR A 47 -11.30 13.42 1.30
N PHE A 48 -9.99 13.31 1.16
CA PHE A 48 -9.04 13.98 2.04
C PHE A 48 -8.29 15.04 1.22
N ILE A 49 -8.69 16.30 1.33
CA ILE A 49 -8.15 17.43 0.57
C ILE A 49 -7.82 18.56 1.53
N ASP A 50 -6.68 19.21 1.36
CA ASP A 50 -6.21 20.32 2.21
C ASP A 50 -6.23 19.96 3.71
N ASN A 51 -5.78 18.74 4.01
CA ASN A 51 -5.73 18.17 5.38
C ASN A 51 -7.10 18.07 6.09
N LYS A 52 -8.19 17.96 5.32
CA LYS A 52 -9.56 17.85 5.82
C LYS A 52 -10.33 16.76 5.09
N PHE A 53 -11.25 16.12 5.83
CA PHE A 53 -12.24 15.24 5.21
C PHE A 53 -13.35 16.08 4.60
N VAL A 54 -13.60 15.90 3.30
CA VAL A 54 -14.59 16.64 2.53
C VAL A 54 -15.55 15.66 1.88
N ARG A 55 -16.84 15.81 2.14
CA ARG A 55 -17.86 15.01 1.46
C ARG A 55 -18.02 15.51 0.03
N SER A 56 -18.16 14.55 -0.91
CA SER A 56 -18.43 14.86 -2.31
C SER A 56 -19.81 15.50 -2.50
N SER A 57 -19.90 16.39 -3.46
CA SER A 57 -21.16 17.00 -3.93
C SER A 57 -21.81 16.20 -5.05
N THR A 58 -21.22 15.06 -5.44
CA THR A 58 -21.73 14.21 -6.53
C THR A 58 -23.08 13.59 -6.19
N ASP A 59 -23.89 13.36 -7.20
CA ASP A 59 -25.09 12.53 -7.14
C ASP A 59 -24.83 11.07 -7.54
N LYS A 60 -23.61 10.76 -7.99
CA LYS A 60 -23.21 9.44 -8.48
C LYS A 60 -22.26 8.75 -7.51
N TRP A 61 -22.72 7.63 -6.98
CA TRP A 61 -21.99 6.85 -6.00
C TRP A 61 -21.80 5.41 -6.49
N ILE A 62 -20.67 4.81 -6.14
CA ILE A 62 -20.36 3.41 -6.38
C ILE A 62 -20.46 2.70 -5.03
N GLU A 63 -21.34 1.72 -4.95
CA GLU A 63 -21.49 0.90 -3.76
C GLU A 63 -20.35 -0.10 -3.64
N LEU A 64 -19.71 -0.15 -2.49
CA LEU A 64 -18.71 -1.14 -2.13
C LEU A 64 -19.33 -2.16 -1.19
N HIS A 65 -19.37 -3.40 -1.63
CA HIS A 65 -19.92 -4.52 -0.87
C HIS A 65 -18.79 -5.43 -0.37
N ASP A 66 -18.95 -5.97 0.83
CA ASP A 66 -18.14 -7.07 1.33
C ASP A 66 -18.35 -8.29 0.42
N PRO A 67 -17.31 -8.80 -0.26
CA PRO A 67 -17.46 -9.90 -1.19
C PRO A 67 -17.84 -11.24 -0.53
N ALA A 68 -17.65 -11.39 0.77
CA ALA A 68 -18.01 -12.60 1.52
C ALA A 68 -19.49 -12.64 1.86
N THR A 69 -20.09 -11.52 2.23
CA THR A 69 -21.46 -11.44 2.74
C THR A 69 -22.41 -10.68 1.83
N ASN A 70 -21.89 -9.96 0.83
CA ASN A 70 -22.60 -9.01 -0.02
C ASN A 70 -23.30 -7.86 0.76
N ASN A 71 -22.89 -7.61 2.00
CA ASN A 71 -23.36 -6.46 2.75
C ASN A 71 -22.69 -5.17 2.24
N LEU A 72 -23.45 -4.08 2.21
CA LEU A 72 -22.91 -2.77 1.87
C LEU A 72 -21.93 -2.30 2.96
N VAL A 73 -20.70 -1.97 2.57
CA VAL A 73 -19.63 -1.48 3.46
C VAL A 73 -19.57 0.04 3.45
N THR A 74 -19.52 0.64 2.26
CA THR A 74 -19.44 2.09 2.05
C THR A 74 -19.88 2.45 0.64
N ARG A 75 -20.04 3.75 0.38
CA ARG A 75 -20.25 4.28 -0.97
C ARG A 75 -19.09 5.20 -1.33
N VAL A 76 -18.53 5.01 -2.51
CA VAL A 76 -17.40 5.79 -3.05
C VAL A 76 -17.94 6.78 -4.08
N PRO A 77 -17.63 8.09 -3.96
CA PRO A 77 -18.14 9.09 -4.89
C PRO A 77 -17.47 9.00 -6.26
N GLN A 78 -18.24 9.16 -7.33
CA GLN A 78 -17.69 9.49 -8.64
C GLN A 78 -17.36 10.98 -8.65
N SER A 79 -16.06 11.29 -8.61
CA SER A 79 -15.57 12.66 -8.53
C SER A 79 -16.10 13.54 -9.67
N THR A 80 -16.50 14.74 -9.34
CA THR A 80 -16.81 15.77 -10.34
C THR A 80 -15.53 16.43 -10.84
N ASP A 81 -15.56 17.02 -12.04
CA ASP A 81 -14.41 17.76 -12.58
C ASP A 81 -13.99 18.94 -11.68
N ALA A 82 -14.94 19.56 -10.98
CA ALA A 82 -14.66 20.65 -10.05
C ALA A 82 -13.88 20.14 -8.82
N GLU A 83 -14.25 19.00 -8.28
CA GLU A 83 -13.55 18.38 -7.14
C GLU A 83 -12.14 17.94 -7.51
N LEU A 84 -11.97 17.33 -8.69
CA LEU A 84 -10.65 16.97 -9.20
C LEU A 84 -9.74 18.19 -9.36
N LYS A 85 -10.26 19.27 -9.96
CA LYS A 85 -9.52 20.53 -10.12
C LYS A 85 -9.16 21.15 -8.76
N ALA A 86 -10.08 21.10 -7.79
CA ALA A 86 -9.82 21.60 -6.43
C ALA A 86 -8.72 20.78 -5.73
N ALA A 87 -8.72 19.46 -5.89
CA ALA A 87 -7.68 18.60 -5.33
C ALA A 87 -6.30 18.90 -5.93
N VAL A 88 -6.23 19.03 -7.26
CA VAL A 88 -4.99 19.41 -7.96
C VAL A 88 -4.50 20.79 -7.51
N ALA A 89 -5.37 21.79 -7.46
CA ALA A 89 -5.02 23.13 -7.02
C ALA A 89 -4.50 23.17 -5.56
N SER A 90 -5.07 22.33 -4.68
CA SER A 90 -4.59 22.17 -3.31
C SER A 90 -3.16 21.61 -3.27
N ALA A 91 -2.89 20.59 -4.08
CA ALA A 91 -1.55 19.99 -4.18
C ALA A 91 -0.52 20.97 -4.77
N GLU A 92 -0.90 21.71 -5.84
CA GLU A 92 -0.06 22.75 -6.44
C GLU A 92 0.30 23.86 -5.43
N LYS A 93 -0.67 24.28 -4.62
CA LYS A 93 -0.47 25.28 -3.56
C LYS A 93 0.51 24.79 -2.49
N ALA A 94 0.49 23.49 -2.14
CA ALA A 94 1.37 22.92 -1.14
C ALA A 94 2.80 22.70 -1.65
N PHE A 95 2.99 22.50 -2.96
CA PHE A 95 4.26 22.11 -3.56
C PHE A 95 5.44 23.06 -3.27
N PRO A 96 5.34 24.40 -3.37
CA PRO A 96 6.48 25.27 -3.13
C PRO A 96 7.07 25.15 -1.72
N ALA A 97 6.20 25.08 -0.70
CA ALA A 97 6.62 24.92 0.68
C ALA A 97 7.25 23.53 0.92
N TRP A 98 6.65 22.48 0.34
CA TRP A 98 7.17 21.13 0.42
C TRP A 98 8.52 20.97 -0.28
N ARG A 99 8.67 21.54 -1.47
CA ARG A 99 9.95 21.59 -2.21
C ARG A 99 11.06 22.25 -1.39
N ALA A 100 10.74 23.33 -0.66
CA ALA A 100 11.69 24.03 0.18
C ALA A 100 12.06 23.28 1.47
N THR A 101 11.31 22.23 1.83
CA THR A 101 11.57 21.43 3.03
C THR A 101 12.84 20.58 2.82
N SER A 102 13.73 20.55 3.81
CA SER A 102 14.95 19.73 3.73
C SER A 102 14.63 18.25 3.61
N VAL A 103 15.45 17.49 2.89
CA VAL A 103 15.28 16.04 2.72
C VAL A 103 15.29 15.30 4.07
N LEU A 104 16.10 15.75 5.03
CA LEU A 104 16.15 15.18 6.37
C LEU A 104 14.85 15.40 7.14
N HIS A 105 14.20 16.55 6.99
CA HIS A 105 12.91 16.79 7.61
C HIS A 105 11.82 15.90 7.00
N ARG A 106 11.79 15.73 5.68
CA ARG A 106 10.89 14.80 4.99
C ARG A 106 11.11 13.37 5.45
N GLN A 107 12.37 12.95 5.62
CA GLN A 107 12.73 11.65 6.18
C GLN A 107 12.13 11.42 7.58
N GLN A 108 12.17 12.43 8.46
CA GLN A 108 11.56 12.32 9.80
C GLN A 108 10.04 12.12 9.74
N ILE A 109 9.37 12.70 8.74
CA ILE A 109 7.94 12.46 8.50
C ILE A 109 7.71 11.00 8.10
N MET A 110 8.57 10.45 7.22
CA MET A 110 8.49 9.04 6.80
C MET A 110 8.73 8.06 7.95
N PHE A 111 9.65 8.35 8.86
CA PHE A 111 9.82 7.52 10.07
C PHE A 111 8.57 7.50 10.94
N LYS A 112 7.89 8.64 11.11
CA LYS A 112 6.61 8.68 11.83
C LYS A 112 5.53 7.89 11.10
N PHE A 113 5.48 7.97 9.78
CA PHE A 113 4.54 7.20 8.96
C PHE A 113 4.77 5.69 9.11
N VAL A 114 6.02 5.21 9.05
CA VAL A 114 6.39 3.82 9.31
C VAL A 114 5.93 3.35 10.70
N ALA A 115 6.13 4.18 11.73
CA ALA A 115 5.66 3.86 13.08
C ALA A 115 4.14 3.72 13.13
N LEU A 116 3.38 4.63 12.52
CA LEU A 116 1.92 4.58 12.45
C LEU A 116 1.41 3.33 11.72
N ILE A 117 2.06 2.91 10.63
CA ILE A 117 1.71 1.66 9.94
C ILE A 117 1.87 0.48 10.89
N ARG A 118 3.00 0.39 11.61
CA ARG A 118 3.25 -0.70 12.57
C ARG A 118 2.23 -0.74 13.69
N GLU A 119 1.90 0.40 14.27
CA GLU A 119 0.90 0.52 15.34
C GLU A 119 -0.50 0.11 14.88
N ASN A 120 -0.85 0.39 13.62
CA ASN A 120 -2.18 0.13 13.05
C ASN A 120 -2.22 -1.12 12.16
N TRP A 121 -1.22 -2.00 12.23
CA TRP A 121 -1.07 -3.13 11.33
C TRP A 121 -2.33 -3.99 11.21
N ASP A 122 -2.84 -4.46 12.33
CA ASP A 122 -4.01 -5.36 12.35
C ASP A 122 -5.29 -4.64 11.88
N ARG A 123 -5.45 -3.36 12.22
CA ARG A 123 -6.57 -2.56 11.75
C ARG A 123 -6.54 -2.35 10.22
N LEU A 124 -5.35 -2.10 9.65
CA LEU A 124 -5.16 -1.98 8.21
C LEU A 124 -5.45 -3.31 7.49
N ALA A 125 -4.96 -4.43 8.03
CA ALA A 125 -5.24 -5.75 7.50
C ALA A 125 -6.73 -6.10 7.56
N ALA A 126 -7.43 -5.76 8.65
CA ALA A 126 -8.86 -6.00 8.78
C ALA A 126 -9.67 -5.20 7.75
N SER A 127 -9.30 -3.95 7.46
CA SER A 127 -9.92 -3.15 6.41
C SER A 127 -9.76 -3.79 5.03
N ILE A 128 -8.57 -4.29 4.69
CA ILE A 128 -8.31 -4.98 3.43
C ILE A 128 -9.16 -6.26 3.33
N THR A 129 -9.25 -7.03 4.41
CA THR A 129 -10.07 -8.25 4.46
C THR A 129 -11.54 -7.93 4.22
N LEU A 130 -12.07 -6.89 4.88
CA LEU A 130 -13.47 -6.49 4.76
C LEU A 130 -13.82 -6.03 3.33
N GLU A 131 -12.96 -5.21 2.74
CA GLU A 131 -13.25 -4.60 1.44
C GLU A 131 -13.00 -5.54 0.27
N GLN A 132 -12.01 -6.42 0.38
CA GLN A 132 -11.59 -7.26 -0.74
C GLN A 132 -11.86 -8.75 -0.57
N GLY A 133 -12.14 -9.21 0.64
CA GLY A 133 -12.40 -10.61 0.92
C GLY A 133 -11.15 -11.50 1.00
N LYS A 134 -9.97 -10.93 1.11
CA LYS A 134 -8.75 -11.69 1.40
C LYS A 134 -8.77 -12.31 2.78
N THR A 135 -8.02 -13.40 2.96
CA THR A 135 -7.76 -13.89 4.32
C THR A 135 -7.00 -12.84 5.13
N PHE A 136 -7.24 -12.81 6.43
CA PHE A 136 -6.54 -11.85 7.30
C PHE A 136 -5.01 -12.03 7.28
N ALA A 137 -4.54 -13.27 7.12
CA ALA A 137 -3.11 -13.56 6.99
C ALA A 137 -2.51 -12.96 5.71
N ASP A 138 -3.19 -13.08 4.57
CA ASP A 138 -2.75 -12.48 3.31
C ASP A 138 -2.80 -10.96 3.36
N ALA A 139 -3.86 -10.39 3.97
CA ALA A 139 -3.99 -8.96 4.18
C ALA A 139 -2.82 -8.39 5.04
N LYS A 140 -2.42 -9.11 6.09
CA LYS A 140 -1.21 -8.76 6.88
C LYS A 140 0.06 -8.78 6.02
N GLY A 141 0.17 -9.71 5.07
CA GLY A 141 1.26 -9.76 4.10
C GLY A 141 1.27 -8.55 3.16
N ASP A 142 0.11 -8.04 2.75
CA ASP A 142 0.02 -6.82 1.93
C ASP A 142 0.44 -5.58 2.72
N VAL A 143 0.01 -5.46 3.98
CA VAL A 143 0.46 -4.39 4.87
C VAL A 143 1.98 -4.44 5.07
N LEU A 144 2.57 -5.66 5.19
CA LEU A 144 4.03 -5.82 5.28
C LEU A 144 4.74 -5.28 4.04
N ARG A 145 4.25 -5.60 2.85
CA ARG A 145 4.84 -5.10 1.60
C ARG A 145 4.79 -3.57 1.52
N GLY A 146 3.65 -2.98 1.87
CA GLY A 146 3.51 -1.52 1.97
C GLY A 146 4.46 -0.90 2.99
N LEU A 147 4.61 -1.52 4.16
CA LEU A 147 5.55 -1.09 5.18
C LEU A 147 7.01 -1.11 4.68
N GLN A 148 7.41 -2.18 4.01
CA GLN A 148 8.77 -2.31 3.44
C GLN A 148 9.06 -1.21 2.41
N VAL A 149 8.08 -0.83 1.59
CA VAL A 149 8.22 0.31 0.66
C VAL A 149 8.37 1.63 1.43
N ALA A 150 7.59 1.86 2.47
CA ALA A 150 7.70 3.05 3.32
C ALA A 150 9.06 3.10 4.05
N GLU A 151 9.56 1.96 4.52
CA GLU A 151 10.90 1.83 5.11
C GLU A 151 12.01 2.15 4.10
N ALA A 152 11.91 1.64 2.88
CA ALA A 152 12.84 1.97 1.80
C ALA A 152 12.81 3.47 1.48
N ALA A 153 11.62 4.09 1.49
CA ALA A 153 11.46 5.52 1.27
C ALA A 153 12.14 6.38 2.37
N CYS A 154 12.31 5.87 3.58
CA CYS A 154 13.11 6.54 4.62
C CYS A 154 14.58 6.74 4.20
N ASN A 155 15.08 5.99 3.22
CA ASN A 155 16.44 6.16 2.68
C ASN A 155 16.53 7.17 1.53
N ALA A 156 15.49 7.97 1.29
CA ALA A 156 15.47 8.98 0.23
C ALA A 156 16.69 9.92 0.19
N PRO A 157 17.31 10.33 1.32
CA PRO A 157 18.53 11.17 1.28
C PRO A 157 19.65 10.55 0.43
N GLU A 158 19.80 9.23 0.44
CA GLU A 158 20.83 8.57 -0.36
C GLU A 158 20.50 8.58 -1.87
N TYR A 159 19.23 8.45 -2.22
CA TYR A 159 18.79 8.43 -3.62
C TYR A 159 18.75 9.83 -4.26
N LEU A 160 18.74 10.89 -3.45
CA LEU A 160 18.70 12.27 -3.93
C LEU A 160 20.09 12.87 -4.14
N LYS A 161 21.17 12.14 -3.90
CA LYS A 161 22.53 12.58 -4.18
C LYS A 161 22.70 12.82 -5.67
N GLY A 162 23.41 13.92 -6.00
CA GLY A 162 23.91 14.20 -7.32
C GLY A 162 25.34 13.69 -7.50
N GLU A 163 25.86 13.90 -8.69
CA GLU A 163 27.22 13.52 -9.07
C GLU A 163 28.04 14.77 -9.37
N LEU A 164 29.33 14.71 -9.14
CA LEU A 164 30.33 15.69 -9.51
C LEU A 164 31.36 15.00 -10.40
N LEU A 165 31.62 15.56 -11.57
CA LEU A 165 32.65 15.10 -12.49
C LEU A 165 33.56 16.27 -12.93
N GLU A 166 34.85 16.12 -12.72
CA GLU A 166 35.85 16.99 -13.31
C GLU A 166 36.07 16.51 -14.77
N VAL A 167 35.55 17.27 -15.73
CA VAL A 167 35.58 16.90 -17.16
C VAL A 167 36.84 17.40 -17.85
N ALA A 168 37.48 18.46 -17.32
CA ALA A 168 38.74 18.99 -17.78
C ALA A 168 39.38 19.81 -16.64
N LYS A 169 40.62 20.28 -16.84
CA LYS A 169 41.28 21.17 -15.88
C LYS A 169 40.43 22.42 -15.66
N ASP A 170 40.12 22.68 -14.41
CA ASP A 170 39.31 23.84 -13.97
C ASP A 170 37.84 23.83 -14.48
N MET A 171 37.31 22.63 -14.89
CA MET A 171 35.94 22.46 -15.37
C MET A 171 35.25 21.31 -14.69
N GLU A 172 34.19 21.59 -13.94
CA GLU A 172 33.35 20.60 -13.23
C GLU A 172 31.94 20.57 -13.80
N THR A 173 31.37 19.35 -13.89
CA THR A 173 29.95 19.15 -14.16
C THR A 173 29.29 18.60 -12.89
N ARG A 174 28.17 19.21 -12.51
CA ARG A 174 27.36 18.79 -11.34
C ARG A 174 25.96 18.45 -11.76
N THR A 175 25.44 17.34 -11.21
CA THR A 175 24.05 16.95 -11.39
C THR A 175 23.23 17.24 -10.12
N TYR A 176 22.01 17.71 -10.31
CA TYR A 176 21.06 17.96 -9.24
C TYR A 176 19.78 17.21 -9.53
N ARG A 177 19.16 16.65 -8.50
CA ARG A 177 17.84 16.04 -8.58
C ARG A 177 16.79 17.09 -8.25
N GLU A 178 15.90 17.34 -9.20
CA GLU A 178 14.80 18.29 -9.05
C GLU A 178 13.47 17.54 -8.96
N PRO A 179 12.52 18.01 -8.12
CA PRO A 179 11.22 17.39 -8.02
C PRO A 179 10.38 17.65 -9.28
N LEU A 180 9.60 16.64 -9.69
CA LEU A 180 8.71 16.74 -10.86
C LEU A 180 7.51 17.67 -10.64
N GLY A 181 7.10 17.88 -9.39
CA GLY A 181 5.90 18.64 -9.04
C GLY A 181 4.77 17.72 -8.54
N VAL A 182 3.54 18.08 -8.86
CA VAL A 182 2.37 17.29 -8.50
C VAL A 182 2.30 16.04 -9.36
N THR A 183 2.15 14.91 -8.72
CA THR A 183 2.02 13.60 -9.37
C THR A 183 0.67 12.98 -9.04
N ALA A 184 0.20 12.07 -9.88
CA ALA A 184 -1.00 11.28 -9.64
C ALA A 184 -0.64 9.80 -9.60
N ALA A 185 -1.30 9.07 -8.70
CA ALA A 185 -1.17 7.62 -8.61
C ALA A 185 -2.54 6.96 -8.61
N ILE A 186 -2.66 5.84 -9.32
CA ILE A 186 -3.81 4.95 -9.27
C ILE A 186 -3.31 3.62 -8.76
N CYS A 187 -3.71 3.22 -7.56
CA CYS A 187 -3.27 1.99 -6.92
C CYS A 187 -4.31 0.89 -7.16
N PRO A 188 -4.07 -0.06 -8.08
CA PRO A 188 -4.95 -1.20 -8.28
C PRO A 188 -4.73 -2.27 -7.21
N PHE A 189 -5.72 -3.14 -7.02
CA PHE A 189 -5.61 -4.40 -6.27
C PHE A 189 -5.16 -4.28 -4.80
N SER A 190 -5.99 -3.76 -3.93
CA SER A 190 -5.82 -3.89 -2.47
C SER A 190 -4.41 -3.68 -1.90
N THR A 191 -3.55 -3.06 -2.64
CA THR A 191 -2.25 -2.71 -2.14
C THR A 191 -2.41 -1.44 -1.33
N PHE A 192 -2.69 -1.61 -0.04
CA PHE A 192 -2.60 -0.55 0.94
C PHE A 192 -3.30 0.78 0.57
N SER A 193 -4.62 0.79 0.61
CA SER A 193 -5.40 2.03 0.67
C SER A 193 -6.45 1.91 1.76
N PRO A 194 -6.09 2.16 3.02
CA PRO A 194 -7.10 2.37 4.04
C PRO A 194 -7.67 3.78 3.92
N PRO A 195 -8.96 3.97 4.04
CA PRO A 195 -9.46 5.26 4.49
C PRO A 195 -9.06 5.42 5.99
N PRO A 196 -8.54 6.53 6.43
CA PRO A 196 -8.28 7.81 5.78
C PRO A 196 -6.80 8.20 5.78
N PHE A 197 -5.92 7.47 5.12
CA PHE A 197 -4.54 7.90 5.00
C PHE A 197 -4.28 8.40 3.59
N PRO A 198 -3.69 9.60 3.44
CA PRO A 198 -3.30 10.09 2.13
C PRO A 198 -2.34 9.10 1.49
N SER A 199 -2.63 8.74 0.23
CA SER A 199 -1.68 8.00 -0.60
C SER A 199 -0.29 8.62 -0.48
N PRO A 200 0.80 7.83 -0.44
CA PRO A 200 2.14 8.38 -0.34
C PRO A 200 2.58 9.05 -1.64
N THR A 201 1.88 10.10 -2.07
CA THR A 201 2.39 11.05 -3.06
C THR A 201 3.36 12.02 -2.39
N LEU A 202 4.30 11.49 -1.62
CA LEU A 202 5.22 12.28 -0.79
C LEU A 202 6.63 12.36 -1.37
N PHE A 203 6.83 12.00 -2.65
CA PHE A 203 8.13 12.12 -3.31
C PHE A 203 8.09 13.00 -4.52
#